data_2400a090e1399ae22904570728924f76
#
_entry.id   2400a090e1399ae22904570728924f76
#
_cell.length_a   1.000
_cell.length_b   1.000
_cell.length_c   1.000
_cell.angle_alpha   90.00
_cell.angle_beta   90.00
_cell.angle_gamma   90.00
#
_symmetry.space_group_name_H-M   'P 1'
#
loop_
_entity.id
_entity.type
_entity.pdbx_description
1 polymer ?
#
loop_
_entity_poly.entity_id
_entity_poly.type
_entity_poly.pdbx_seq_one_letter_code
_entity_poly.pdbx_strand_id
1 'polypeptide(L)'
;MKRITLFTILSALFYILPLSAEEATYQDLRYTLDENHLTAEVALNTQATGEIMIPEKIIVGQNTYTVTSIADRAFKGCKNLQTIVLPQSIDRVYRSAFDGTGIMLNKDNWQEGCLWIDSILIATDKTIKPRFIVPEGTRLIAAGAFQGNKTIVRVDLPTCITRIDHETFRDCKNLQKVVIPPTITSIGEDAFLNCGIYQNEKKWKKGALIIDGCLVATNKLLPAKYVFKSKKPIRLIAERAFAEREQLKTVVIPNTITVIPAAAFYQCENLTNVTIPATVSHVHKFAFYGCKLLKQATLPTHLKYLGMGVFYECENLREQVLSDSIEILEQGTFYKCHTIKQITLPAQLKRIDHGVFAGCSSLEEIKLPNTLEFIGNMAFAGCAVLRTITIPEGVTSLPKQMCQGCTRLYRANLPDGLYAVGDEAFAGCLLLEKVNIPKSTFRIGVRAFHNCQQLESIALTPTNIHMIEEGAFQECKMLMDIELPERLKVLSDAVFAQCISLKTIKFNQKLREIGTGAFYNCRNMRELTFNDSIQVIGDEAFAECKNLRKVSFPITIKRIGVSAFQNCESLKQPLFPPEIQIGKNAFKGTRK
;
A
#
# COMPACT_ATOMS: atom_id res chain seq x y z
N MET A 1 -30.16 6.73 -30.04
CA MET A 1 -29.53 7.76 -29.23
C MET A 1 -29.52 7.31 -27.79
N LYS A 2 -28.49 6.63 -27.35
CA LYS A 2 -28.12 6.31 -25.96
C LYS A 2 -26.71 5.68 -25.99
N ARG A 3 -25.68 6.49 -26.04
CA ARG A 3 -24.29 6.12 -25.83
C ARG A 3 -23.59 7.41 -25.42
N ILE A 4 -23.39 7.62 -24.16
CA ILE A 4 -22.37 8.47 -23.52
C ILE A 4 -22.70 8.35 -22.04
N THR A 5 -21.93 7.57 -21.32
CA THR A 5 -21.57 7.69 -19.91
C THR A 5 -21.03 6.34 -19.43
N LEU A 6 -19.85 5.99 -19.86
CA LEU A 6 -19.11 4.83 -19.29
C LEU A 6 -17.60 5.05 -19.41
N PHE A 7 -17.12 6.26 -19.06
CA PHE A 7 -15.67 6.55 -19.15
C PHE A 7 -15.09 7.33 -17.96
N THR A 8 -15.83 7.50 -16.88
CA THR A 8 -15.35 8.28 -15.71
C THR A 8 -15.27 7.47 -14.40
N ILE A 9 -15.42 6.16 -14.42
CA ILE A 9 -15.29 5.31 -13.22
C ILE A 9 -14.06 4.37 -13.28
N LEU A 10 -13.33 4.35 -14.39
CA LEU A 10 -12.17 3.46 -14.56
C LEU A 10 -10.82 4.06 -14.15
N SER A 11 -10.74 5.32 -13.70
CA SER A 11 -9.46 5.95 -13.34
C SER A 11 -9.09 5.89 -11.85
N ALA A 12 -9.95 5.36 -10.98
CA ALA A 12 -9.65 5.22 -9.55
C ALA A 12 -9.22 3.79 -9.13
N LEU A 13 -9.25 2.83 -10.05
CA LEU A 13 -8.95 1.41 -9.77
C LEU A 13 -7.48 1.04 -9.96
N PHE A 14 -6.60 1.99 -10.32
CA PHE A 14 -5.20 1.70 -10.68
C PHE A 14 -4.15 2.18 -9.67
N TYR A 15 -4.51 2.61 -8.45
CA TYR A 15 -3.52 3.20 -7.53
C TYR A 15 -3.32 2.48 -6.19
N ILE A 16 -3.86 1.27 -6.04
CA ILE A 16 -3.37 0.34 -5.02
C ILE A 16 -3.02 -0.98 -5.71
N LEU A 17 -2.20 -0.89 -6.73
CA LEU A 17 -1.24 -1.94 -7.01
C LEU A 17 -0.33 -2.01 -5.78
N PRO A 18 0.14 -3.20 -5.36
CA PRO A 18 1.22 -3.24 -4.39
C PRO A 18 2.23 -2.21 -4.88
N LEU A 19 2.61 -1.22 -4.04
CA LEU A 19 3.82 -0.46 -4.31
C LEU A 19 4.80 -1.52 -4.78
N SER A 20 5.36 -1.37 -5.99
CA SER A 20 6.29 -2.33 -6.53
C SER A 20 7.25 -2.64 -5.41
N ALA A 21 7.20 -3.87 -4.90
CA ALA A 21 8.12 -4.28 -3.88
C ALA A 21 9.48 -3.79 -4.35
N GLU A 22 10.21 -3.06 -3.51
CA GLU A 22 11.43 -2.41 -3.93
C GLU A 22 12.35 -3.49 -4.50
N GLU A 23 12.79 -3.33 -5.75
CA GLU A 23 13.71 -4.26 -6.38
C GLU A 23 15.13 -3.77 -6.14
N ALA A 24 15.99 -4.66 -5.74
CA ALA A 24 17.42 -4.40 -5.59
C ALA A 24 18.25 -5.42 -6.36
N THR A 25 19.45 -5.01 -6.77
CA THR A 25 20.46 -5.92 -7.32
C THR A 25 21.62 -6.03 -6.34
N TYR A 26 21.99 -7.25 -5.99
CA TYR A 26 23.12 -7.54 -5.12
C TYR A 26 23.89 -8.74 -5.67
N GLN A 27 25.20 -8.59 -5.88
CA GLN A 27 26.06 -9.63 -6.49
C GLN A 27 25.45 -10.23 -7.76
N ASP A 28 25.05 -9.37 -8.71
CA ASP A 28 24.44 -9.71 -10.00
C ASP A 28 23.09 -10.44 -9.94
N LEU A 29 22.51 -10.62 -8.76
CA LEU A 29 21.18 -11.18 -8.57
C LEU A 29 20.17 -10.11 -8.18
N ARG A 30 18.96 -10.23 -8.71
CA ARG A 30 17.83 -9.35 -8.40
C ARG A 30 17.04 -9.91 -7.24
N TYR A 31 16.61 -9.01 -6.37
CA TYR A 31 15.82 -9.30 -5.17
C TYR A 31 14.61 -8.39 -5.10
N THR A 32 13.56 -8.91 -4.53
CA THR A 32 12.38 -8.16 -4.10
C THR A 32 12.48 -7.97 -2.59
N LEU A 33 12.36 -6.74 -2.10
CA LEU A 33 12.56 -6.39 -0.70
C LEU A 33 11.23 -6.22 0.04
N ASP A 34 11.17 -6.69 1.28
CA ASP A 34 10.13 -6.36 2.25
C ASP A 34 10.74 -5.49 3.35
N GLU A 35 10.51 -4.19 3.26
CA GLU A 35 11.06 -3.20 4.19
C GLU A 35 10.48 -3.33 5.60
N ASN A 36 9.23 -3.77 5.72
CA ASN A 36 8.55 -3.88 7.00
C ASN A 36 9.13 -5.01 7.86
N HIS A 37 9.55 -6.12 7.20
CA HIS A 37 10.08 -7.30 7.87
C HIS A 37 11.58 -7.48 7.70
N LEU A 38 12.24 -6.60 6.93
CA LEU A 38 13.65 -6.68 6.55
C LEU A 38 14.01 -8.04 5.95
N THR A 39 13.16 -8.53 5.05
CA THR A 39 13.37 -9.78 4.30
C THR A 39 13.50 -9.53 2.81
N ALA A 40 14.18 -10.45 2.11
CA ALA A 40 14.36 -10.40 0.67
C ALA A 40 14.00 -11.74 0.03
N GLU A 41 13.39 -11.67 -1.14
CA GLU A 41 13.10 -12.80 -2.01
C GLU A 41 13.99 -12.71 -3.26
N VAL A 42 14.63 -13.82 -3.66
CA VAL A 42 15.35 -13.88 -4.93
C VAL A 42 14.34 -13.76 -6.07
N ALA A 43 14.40 -12.67 -6.83
CA ALA A 43 13.47 -12.36 -7.92
C ALA A 43 13.86 -13.07 -9.23
N LEU A 44 13.27 -12.66 -10.35
CA LEU A 44 13.54 -13.23 -11.68
C LEU A 44 14.96 -12.89 -12.17
N ASN A 45 15.79 -13.92 -12.38
CA ASN A 45 17.20 -13.87 -12.80
C ASN A 45 17.45 -14.74 -14.04
N THR A 46 17.00 -14.31 -15.21
CA THR A 46 17.02 -15.09 -16.46
C THR A 46 18.41 -15.31 -17.08
N GLN A 47 19.43 -14.65 -16.58
CA GLN A 47 20.81 -14.71 -17.11
C GLN A 47 21.75 -15.48 -16.18
N ALA A 48 21.23 -16.15 -15.18
CA ALA A 48 22.03 -16.91 -14.22
C ALA A 48 22.74 -18.10 -14.87
N THR A 49 24.05 -18.26 -14.61
CA THR A 49 24.90 -19.31 -15.20
C THR A 49 25.89 -19.86 -14.19
N GLY A 50 26.44 -21.05 -14.46
CA GLY A 50 27.49 -21.66 -13.65
C GLY A 50 27.05 -22.09 -12.27
N GLU A 51 27.79 -21.67 -11.27
CA GLU A 51 27.55 -21.95 -9.85
C GLU A 51 27.11 -20.67 -9.16
N ILE A 52 26.04 -20.71 -8.39
CA ILE A 52 25.51 -19.56 -7.65
C ILE A 52 25.45 -19.89 -6.17
N MET A 53 25.91 -18.95 -5.36
CA MET A 53 25.70 -18.97 -3.91
C MET A 53 24.75 -17.85 -3.52
N ILE A 54 23.58 -18.19 -2.99
CA ILE A 54 22.63 -17.19 -2.45
C ILE A 54 23.11 -16.77 -1.06
N PRO A 55 23.36 -15.47 -0.81
CA PRO A 55 23.78 -15.01 0.50
C PRO A 55 22.64 -15.10 1.51
N GLU A 56 22.97 -15.33 2.78
CA GLU A 56 21.97 -15.31 3.86
C GLU A 56 21.39 -13.90 4.08
N LYS A 57 22.22 -12.86 3.85
CA LYS A 57 21.86 -11.46 4.03
C LYS A 57 22.37 -10.62 2.88
N ILE A 58 21.59 -9.60 2.52
CA ILE A 58 21.99 -8.57 1.56
C ILE A 58 21.89 -7.19 2.21
N ILE A 59 22.74 -6.26 1.78
CA ILE A 59 22.74 -4.87 2.27
C ILE A 59 22.29 -3.98 1.13
N VAL A 60 21.22 -3.22 1.36
CA VAL A 60 20.69 -2.24 0.41
C VAL A 60 20.50 -0.92 1.14
N GLY A 61 21.21 0.11 0.69
CA GLY A 61 21.25 1.38 1.40
C GLY A 61 21.82 1.22 2.81
N GLN A 62 21.05 1.57 3.83
CA GLN A 62 21.41 1.43 5.24
C GLN A 62 20.82 0.17 5.89
N ASN A 63 20.00 -0.58 5.19
CA ASN A 63 19.28 -1.72 5.73
C ASN A 63 19.94 -3.05 5.37
N THR A 64 19.84 -4.02 6.28
CA THR A 64 20.25 -5.40 6.08
C THR A 64 18.99 -6.27 5.99
N TYR A 65 18.84 -6.98 4.87
CA TYR A 65 17.71 -7.87 4.62
C TYR A 65 18.16 -9.32 4.71
N THR A 66 17.38 -10.17 5.38
CA THR A 66 17.57 -11.61 5.39
C THR A 66 16.91 -12.22 4.16
N VAL A 67 17.66 -13.02 3.39
CA VAL A 67 17.10 -13.71 2.20
C VAL A 67 16.33 -14.94 2.66
N THR A 68 15.01 -14.94 2.47
CA THR A 68 14.10 -15.96 3.01
C THR A 68 13.41 -16.82 1.97
N SER A 69 13.38 -16.39 0.69
CA SER A 69 12.66 -17.14 -0.32
C SER A 69 13.26 -17.03 -1.72
N ILE A 70 12.97 -18.04 -2.55
CA ILE A 70 13.25 -18.06 -3.99
C ILE A 70 11.90 -17.99 -4.72
N ALA A 71 11.68 -16.92 -5.47
CA ALA A 71 10.41 -16.64 -6.14
C ALA A 71 10.01 -17.67 -7.19
N ASP A 72 8.73 -17.68 -7.54
CA ASP A 72 8.23 -18.38 -8.73
C ASP A 72 9.07 -17.94 -9.96
N ARG A 73 9.56 -18.92 -10.73
CA ARG A 73 10.35 -18.72 -11.96
C ARG A 73 11.67 -17.98 -11.79
N ALA A 74 12.21 -17.83 -10.59
CA ALA A 74 13.41 -17.03 -10.32
C ALA A 74 14.57 -17.30 -11.29
N PHE A 75 14.83 -18.55 -11.63
CA PHE A 75 15.90 -18.98 -12.56
C PHE A 75 15.37 -19.72 -13.80
N LYS A 76 14.08 -19.61 -14.09
CA LYS A 76 13.42 -20.34 -15.18
C LYS A 76 14.16 -20.16 -16.51
N GLY A 77 14.51 -21.29 -17.14
CA GLY A 77 15.16 -21.31 -18.46
C GLY A 77 16.67 -21.08 -18.45
N CYS A 78 17.30 -20.90 -17.29
CA CYS A 78 18.75 -20.74 -17.15
C CYS A 78 19.49 -22.10 -17.40
N LYS A 79 19.59 -22.50 -18.66
CA LYS A 79 20.14 -23.81 -19.05
C LYS A 79 21.59 -24.02 -18.59
N ASN A 80 22.35 -22.95 -18.43
CA ASN A 80 23.73 -22.96 -18.01
C ASN A 80 23.92 -22.86 -16.48
N LEU A 81 22.87 -22.77 -15.69
CA LEU A 81 22.96 -22.81 -14.24
C LEU A 81 23.13 -24.28 -13.80
N GLN A 82 24.34 -24.60 -13.30
CA GLN A 82 24.73 -25.97 -12.96
C GLN A 82 24.47 -26.33 -11.50
N THR A 83 24.80 -25.42 -10.59
CA THR A 83 24.64 -25.63 -9.16
C THR A 83 24.15 -24.35 -8.49
N ILE A 84 23.49 -24.51 -7.35
CA ILE A 84 23.08 -23.41 -6.49
C ILE A 84 23.19 -23.84 -5.04
N VAL A 85 23.73 -22.98 -4.19
CA VAL A 85 23.80 -23.17 -2.73
C VAL A 85 22.79 -22.24 -2.07
N LEU A 86 21.94 -22.78 -1.23
CA LEU A 86 20.86 -22.06 -0.55
C LEU A 86 21.17 -21.87 0.94
N PRO A 87 21.10 -20.64 1.50
CA PRO A 87 21.37 -20.40 2.91
C PRO A 87 20.29 -21.03 3.80
N GLN A 88 20.61 -21.17 5.09
CA GLN A 88 19.68 -21.77 6.07
C GLN A 88 18.45 -20.89 6.32
N SER A 89 18.52 -19.60 6.05
CA SER A 89 17.42 -18.65 6.14
C SER A 89 16.28 -18.89 5.15
N ILE A 90 16.52 -19.66 4.06
CA ILE A 90 15.47 -19.96 3.08
C ILE A 90 14.40 -20.84 3.73
N ASP A 91 13.18 -20.33 3.75
CA ASP A 91 11.98 -20.99 4.25
C ASP A 91 10.95 -21.31 3.16
N ARG A 92 11.14 -20.79 1.93
CA ARG A 92 10.28 -21.07 0.78
C ARG A 92 11.07 -21.11 -0.52
N VAL A 93 10.77 -22.14 -1.32
CA VAL A 93 11.30 -22.31 -2.68
C VAL A 93 10.17 -22.79 -3.57
N TYR A 94 10.04 -22.21 -4.78
CA TYR A 94 9.12 -22.70 -5.79
C TYR A 94 9.85 -23.66 -6.75
N ARG A 95 9.24 -24.82 -7.03
CA ARG A 95 9.76 -25.77 -8.04
C ARG A 95 9.99 -25.10 -9.38
N SER A 96 9.03 -24.29 -9.83
CA SER A 96 9.08 -23.53 -11.08
C SER A 96 10.27 -22.57 -11.18
N ALA A 97 10.90 -22.23 -10.06
CA ALA A 97 12.13 -21.43 -10.04
C ALA A 97 13.25 -22.09 -10.86
N PHE A 98 13.26 -23.41 -10.93
CA PHE A 98 14.28 -24.19 -11.60
C PHE A 98 13.84 -24.82 -12.94
N ASP A 99 12.62 -24.53 -13.42
CA ASP A 99 12.10 -25.08 -14.67
C ASP A 99 13.03 -24.74 -15.85
N GLY A 100 13.56 -25.77 -16.51
CA GLY A 100 14.45 -25.62 -17.66
C GLY A 100 15.86 -25.14 -17.34
N THR A 101 16.28 -25.15 -16.09
CA THR A 101 17.68 -24.90 -15.68
C THR A 101 18.56 -26.11 -15.95
N GLY A 102 19.88 -25.90 -16.03
CA GLY A 102 20.87 -27.00 -16.09
C GLY A 102 20.74 -27.95 -14.90
N ILE A 103 20.44 -27.43 -13.71
CA ILE A 103 20.19 -28.22 -12.49
C ILE A 103 19.07 -29.24 -12.71
N MET A 104 17.92 -28.82 -13.28
CA MET A 104 16.77 -29.70 -13.50
C MET A 104 16.94 -30.60 -14.73
N LEU A 105 17.64 -30.16 -15.75
CA LEU A 105 17.84 -30.90 -16.99
C LEU A 105 18.90 -32.01 -16.86
N ASN A 106 19.86 -31.84 -15.96
CA ASN A 106 20.89 -32.85 -15.71
C ASN A 106 20.30 -34.04 -14.94
N LYS A 107 20.29 -35.23 -15.55
CA LYS A 107 19.74 -36.46 -14.96
C LYS A 107 20.50 -36.98 -13.76
N ASP A 108 21.80 -36.66 -13.68
CA ASP A 108 22.64 -37.08 -12.56
C ASP A 108 22.25 -36.41 -11.23
N ASN A 109 21.53 -35.28 -11.29
CA ASN A 109 20.99 -34.60 -10.11
C ASN A 109 19.74 -35.27 -9.55
N TRP A 110 19.15 -36.25 -10.27
CA TRP A 110 17.94 -36.94 -9.86
C TRP A 110 18.25 -38.26 -9.17
N GLN A 111 17.77 -38.43 -7.95
CA GLN A 111 17.96 -39.64 -7.17
C GLN A 111 16.60 -40.28 -6.87
N GLU A 112 16.38 -41.52 -7.28
CA GLU A 112 15.11 -42.27 -7.11
C GLU A 112 13.86 -41.44 -7.50
N GLY A 113 13.94 -40.63 -8.53
CA GLY A 113 12.84 -39.79 -9.02
C GLY A 113 12.64 -38.47 -8.27
N CYS A 114 13.60 -38.06 -7.47
CA CYS A 114 13.60 -36.82 -6.71
C CYS A 114 14.79 -35.94 -7.07
N LEU A 115 14.54 -34.64 -7.27
CA LEU A 115 15.56 -33.60 -7.40
C LEU A 115 15.74 -32.92 -6.06
N TRP A 116 16.96 -32.97 -5.54
CA TRP A 116 17.33 -32.35 -4.28
C TRP A 116 18.33 -31.22 -4.51
N ILE A 117 18.16 -30.12 -3.76
CA ILE A 117 19.19 -29.09 -3.56
C ILE A 117 19.42 -29.02 -2.05
N ASP A 118 20.61 -29.37 -1.59
CA ASP A 118 20.90 -29.61 -0.18
C ASP A 118 19.86 -30.58 0.43
N SER A 119 19.20 -30.20 1.51
CA SER A 119 18.12 -30.96 2.14
C SER A 119 16.72 -30.50 1.73
N ILE A 120 16.57 -29.84 0.57
CA ILE A 120 15.30 -29.35 0.04
C ILE A 120 14.84 -30.23 -1.11
N LEU A 121 13.64 -30.79 -1.03
CA LEU A 121 13.02 -31.51 -2.14
C LEU A 121 12.42 -30.50 -3.13
N ILE A 122 13.05 -30.34 -4.28
CA ILE A 122 12.66 -29.38 -5.32
C ILE A 122 11.57 -29.93 -6.23
N ALA A 123 11.73 -31.14 -6.73
CA ALA A 123 10.81 -31.72 -7.71
C ALA A 123 10.83 -33.27 -7.66
N THR A 124 9.75 -33.87 -8.20
CA THR A 124 9.66 -35.32 -8.39
C THR A 124 9.28 -35.65 -9.83
N ASP A 125 9.71 -36.81 -10.33
CA ASP A 125 9.36 -37.31 -11.65
C ASP A 125 8.60 -38.65 -11.60
N LYS A 126 8.39 -39.28 -12.78
CA LYS A 126 7.65 -40.53 -12.92
C LYS A 126 8.35 -41.77 -12.37
N THR A 127 9.64 -41.67 -12.01
CA THR A 127 10.44 -42.81 -11.52
C THR A 127 10.36 -42.96 -9.99
N ILE A 128 9.74 -41.99 -9.29
CA ILE A 128 9.48 -42.07 -7.85
C ILE A 128 8.61 -43.26 -7.49
N LYS A 129 8.87 -43.87 -6.32
CA LYS A 129 8.05 -45.01 -5.83
C LYS A 129 6.62 -44.59 -5.53
N PRO A 130 5.59 -45.44 -5.83
CA PRO A 130 4.18 -45.12 -5.54
C PRO A 130 3.89 -44.83 -4.07
N ARG A 131 4.62 -45.46 -3.16
CA ARG A 131 4.68 -45.11 -1.74
C ARG A 131 6.01 -44.43 -1.48
N PHE A 132 5.96 -43.13 -1.24
CA PHE A 132 7.15 -42.36 -0.96
C PHE A 132 7.16 -41.91 0.51
N ILE A 133 8.25 -42.18 1.20
CA ILE A 133 8.52 -41.68 2.55
C ILE A 133 9.56 -40.56 2.38
N VAL A 134 9.16 -39.35 2.69
CA VAL A 134 10.09 -38.22 2.67
C VAL A 134 11.12 -38.43 3.79
N PRO A 135 12.43 -38.38 3.48
CA PRO A 135 13.49 -38.66 4.46
C PRO A 135 13.44 -37.72 5.68
N GLU A 136 13.76 -38.27 6.86
CA GLU A 136 14.06 -37.44 8.02
C GLU A 136 15.30 -36.58 7.73
N GLY A 137 15.31 -35.34 8.25
CA GLY A 137 16.34 -34.36 7.91
C GLY A 137 16.03 -33.52 6.66
N THR A 138 14.91 -33.81 5.96
CA THR A 138 14.41 -32.89 4.93
C THR A 138 14.08 -31.56 5.57
N ARG A 139 14.74 -30.49 5.14
CA ARG A 139 14.54 -29.15 5.67
C ARG A 139 13.25 -28.52 5.12
N LEU A 140 12.99 -28.70 3.83
CA LEU A 140 11.89 -28.05 3.12
C LEU A 140 11.42 -28.91 1.94
N ILE A 141 10.13 -28.85 1.63
CA ILE A 141 9.54 -29.36 0.39
C ILE A 141 9.10 -28.13 -0.42
N ALA A 142 9.66 -27.95 -1.61
CA ALA A 142 9.35 -26.80 -2.46
C ALA A 142 7.88 -26.76 -2.87
N ALA A 143 7.36 -25.57 -3.04
CA ALA A 143 6.04 -25.37 -3.62
C ALA A 143 5.94 -26.07 -4.98
N GLY A 144 4.92 -26.90 -5.18
CA GLY A 144 4.76 -27.70 -6.39
C GLY A 144 5.71 -28.90 -6.52
N ALA A 145 6.46 -29.31 -5.50
CA ALA A 145 7.46 -30.39 -5.62
C ALA A 145 6.92 -31.70 -6.20
N PHE A 146 5.68 -32.07 -5.88
CA PHE A 146 5.01 -33.26 -6.43
C PHE A 146 3.99 -32.92 -7.52
N GLN A 147 3.83 -31.66 -7.91
CA GLN A 147 2.78 -31.21 -8.83
C GLN A 147 2.72 -32.06 -10.11
N GLY A 148 1.52 -32.57 -10.42
CA GLY A 148 1.27 -33.36 -11.63
C GLY A 148 1.87 -34.77 -11.61
N ASN A 149 2.47 -35.22 -10.51
CA ASN A 149 3.02 -36.55 -10.41
C ASN A 149 1.90 -37.61 -10.40
N LYS A 150 1.91 -38.51 -11.38
CA LYS A 150 0.89 -39.56 -11.58
C LYS A 150 1.30 -40.89 -10.98
N THR A 151 2.52 -41.04 -10.45
CA THR A 151 3.05 -42.29 -9.90
C THR A 151 2.69 -42.43 -8.43
N ILE A 152 2.80 -41.34 -7.67
CA ILE A 152 2.58 -41.41 -6.21
C ILE A 152 1.14 -41.77 -5.83
N VAL A 153 1.00 -42.72 -4.89
CA VAL A 153 -0.27 -43.15 -4.29
C VAL A 153 -0.34 -42.75 -2.82
N ARG A 154 0.82 -42.79 -2.15
CA ARG A 154 0.94 -42.42 -0.74
C ARG A 154 2.23 -41.64 -0.50
N VAL A 155 2.13 -40.57 0.31
CA VAL A 155 3.28 -39.82 0.81
C VAL A 155 3.21 -39.78 2.34
N ASP A 156 4.30 -40.16 2.99
CA ASP A 156 4.47 -40.06 4.44
C ASP A 156 5.47 -38.88 4.69
N LEU A 157 4.99 -37.80 5.32
CA LEU A 157 5.80 -36.61 5.62
C LEU A 157 6.53 -36.77 6.96
N PRO A 158 7.80 -36.32 7.08
CA PRO A 158 8.60 -36.42 8.29
C PRO A 158 8.20 -35.39 9.34
N THR A 159 8.64 -35.59 10.58
CA THR A 159 8.34 -34.67 11.69
C THR A 159 9.21 -33.41 11.69
N CYS A 160 10.27 -33.38 10.89
CA CYS A 160 11.17 -32.23 10.79
C CYS A 160 10.61 -31.08 9.93
N ILE A 161 9.62 -31.33 9.05
CA ILE A 161 8.99 -30.25 8.28
C ILE A 161 7.82 -29.62 9.03
N THR A 162 7.61 -28.33 8.81
CA THR A 162 6.58 -27.53 9.49
C THR A 162 5.50 -27.01 8.56
N ARG A 163 5.69 -27.15 7.24
CA ARG A 163 4.74 -26.63 6.23
C ARG A 163 4.59 -27.57 5.03
N ILE A 164 3.41 -27.55 4.43
CA ILE A 164 3.13 -28.05 3.09
C ILE A 164 2.87 -26.80 2.24
N ASP A 165 3.75 -26.51 1.30
CA ASP A 165 3.69 -25.25 0.55
C ASP A 165 2.65 -25.30 -0.60
N HIS A 166 2.49 -24.18 -1.30
CA HIS A 166 1.55 -24.01 -2.40
C HIS A 166 1.69 -25.14 -3.44
N GLU A 167 0.56 -25.62 -3.96
CA GLU A 167 0.51 -26.59 -5.05
C GLU A 167 1.31 -27.89 -4.85
N THR A 168 1.81 -28.18 -3.65
CA THR A 168 2.73 -29.29 -3.39
C THR A 168 2.22 -30.62 -3.99
N PHE A 169 0.94 -30.96 -3.85
CA PHE A 169 0.31 -32.18 -4.38
C PHE A 169 -0.74 -31.89 -5.46
N ARG A 170 -0.74 -30.69 -6.04
CA ARG A 170 -1.69 -30.31 -7.08
C ARG A 170 -1.61 -31.28 -8.27
N ASP A 171 -2.76 -31.69 -8.81
CA ASP A 171 -2.86 -32.61 -9.95
C ASP A 171 -2.21 -33.99 -9.78
N CYS A 172 -1.87 -34.41 -8.55
CA CYS A 172 -1.40 -35.77 -8.25
C CYS A 172 -2.58 -36.73 -8.27
N LYS A 173 -3.08 -37.10 -9.46
CA LYS A 173 -4.38 -37.76 -9.64
C LYS A 173 -4.49 -39.12 -8.98
N ASN A 174 -3.38 -39.84 -8.75
CA ASN A 174 -3.39 -41.16 -8.14
C ASN A 174 -3.13 -41.10 -6.62
N LEU A 175 -2.89 -39.94 -6.03
CA LEU A 175 -2.60 -39.76 -4.63
C LEU A 175 -3.85 -40.04 -3.77
N GLN A 176 -3.81 -41.12 -2.97
CA GLN A 176 -4.91 -41.56 -2.11
C GLN A 176 -4.72 -41.23 -0.63
N LYS A 177 -3.46 -41.05 -0.19
CA LYS A 177 -3.13 -40.81 1.21
C LYS A 177 -1.89 -39.93 1.35
N VAL A 178 -1.98 -38.94 2.21
CA VAL A 178 -0.83 -38.21 2.77
C VAL A 178 -0.91 -38.37 4.30
N VAL A 179 0.20 -38.70 4.95
CA VAL A 179 0.32 -38.67 6.41
C VAL A 179 0.90 -37.33 6.80
N ILE A 180 0.10 -36.50 7.47
CA ILE A 180 0.48 -35.15 7.87
C ILE A 180 0.86 -35.15 9.34
N PRO A 181 2.14 -34.97 9.70
CA PRO A 181 2.59 -34.96 11.09
C PRO A 181 2.03 -33.76 11.87
N PRO A 182 1.95 -33.86 13.22
CA PRO A 182 1.46 -32.72 14.03
C PRO A 182 2.31 -31.47 13.96
N THR A 183 3.56 -31.58 13.53
CA THR A 183 4.51 -30.48 13.35
C THR A 183 4.13 -29.52 12.22
N ILE A 184 3.27 -29.94 11.27
CA ILE A 184 2.78 -29.05 10.21
C ILE A 184 1.89 -27.98 10.83
N THR A 185 2.29 -26.71 10.67
CA THR A 185 1.61 -25.50 11.14
C THR A 185 0.97 -24.70 10.02
N SER A 186 1.33 -24.96 8.75
CA SER A 186 0.71 -24.29 7.59
C SER A 186 0.54 -25.22 6.40
N ILE A 187 -0.54 -25.00 5.64
CA ILE A 187 -0.80 -25.63 4.34
C ILE A 187 -1.13 -24.51 3.36
N GLY A 188 -0.33 -24.41 2.31
CA GLY A 188 -0.45 -23.39 1.28
C GLY A 188 -1.65 -23.58 0.36
N GLU A 189 -1.94 -22.54 -0.40
CA GLU A 189 -2.99 -22.50 -1.41
C GLU A 189 -2.83 -23.66 -2.41
N ASP A 190 -3.95 -24.29 -2.78
CA ASP A 190 -4.03 -25.34 -3.80
C ASP A 190 -3.12 -26.57 -3.55
N ALA A 191 -2.57 -26.71 -2.34
CA ALA A 191 -1.65 -27.82 -2.02
C ALA A 191 -2.18 -29.20 -2.39
N PHE A 192 -3.50 -29.40 -2.36
CA PHE A 192 -4.17 -30.66 -2.70
C PHE A 192 -5.16 -30.55 -3.87
N LEU A 193 -5.16 -29.43 -4.59
CA LEU A 193 -6.12 -29.20 -5.67
C LEU A 193 -6.00 -30.30 -6.75
N ASN A 194 -7.15 -30.86 -7.19
CA ASN A 194 -7.26 -31.88 -8.22
C ASN A 194 -6.46 -33.17 -7.99
N CYS A 195 -5.89 -33.40 -6.80
CA CYS A 195 -5.28 -34.68 -6.48
C CYS A 195 -6.34 -35.78 -6.24
N GLY A 196 -5.93 -37.06 -6.20
CA GLY A 196 -6.85 -38.18 -6.01
C GLY A 196 -7.63 -38.12 -4.68
N ILE A 197 -7.05 -37.51 -3.62
CA ILE A 197 -7.76 -37.25 -2.36
C ILE A 197 -8.86 -36.23 -2.55
N TYR A 198 -8.56 -35.14 -3.27
CA TYR A 198 -9.50 -34.04 -3.57
C TYR A 198 -10.65 -34.50 -4.45
N GLN A 199 -10.39 -35.33 -5.46
CA GLN A 199 -11.40 -35.85 -6.39
C GLN A 199 -12.28 -36.92 -5.76
N ASN A 200 -11.90 -37.51 -4.64
CA ASN A 200 -12.67 -38.55 -3.96
C ASN A 200 -13.83 -37.96 -3.14
N GLU A 201 -15.04 -37.96 -3.70
CA GLU A 201 -16.24 -37.42 -3.06
C GLU A 201 -16.53 -37.98 -1.66
N LYS A 202 -16.14 -39.24 -1.39
CA LYS A 202 -16.33 -39.90 -0.07
C LYS A 202 -15.49 -39.22 1.03
N LYS A 203 -14.44 -38.50 0.67
CA LYS A 203 -13.60 -37.75 1.61
C LYS A 203 -14.21 -36.39 2.04
N TRP A 204 -15.10 -35.86 1.23
CA TRP A 204 -15.78 -34.61 1.54
C TRP A 204 -16.92 -34.78 2.53
N LYS A 205 -16.97 -33.99 3.58
CA LYS A 205 -18.02 -33.99 4.58
C LYS A 205 -18.69 -32.65 4.67
N LYS A 206 -19.97 -32.55 4.20
CA LYS A 206 -20.71 -31.28 4.16
C LYS A 206 -19.93 -30.16 3.45
N GLY A 207 -19.31 -30.46 2.32
CA GLY A 207 -18.56 -29.49 1.55
C GLY A 207 -17.18 -29.13 2.10
N ALA A 208 -16.66 -29.86 3.10
CA ALA A 208 -15.32 -29.67 3.65
C ALA A 208 -14.44 -30.92 3.46
N LEU A 209 -13.19 -30.72 3.03
CA LEU A 209 -12.14 -31.74 2.94
C LEU A 209 -11.19 -31.58 4.12
N ILE A 210 -11.15 -32.61 5.00
CA ILE A 210 -10.33 -32.60 6.19
C ILE A 210 -9.38 -33.81 6.14
N ILE A 211 -8.07 -33.57 6.29
CA ILE A 211 -7.02 -34.58 6.32
C ILE A 211 -6.24 -34.41 7.63
N ASP A 212 -6.19 -35.47 8.45
CA ASP A 212 -5.46 -35.48 9.74
C ASP A 212 -5.68 -34.24 10.64
N GLY A 213 -6.95 -33.79 10.75
CA GLY A 213 -7.32 -32.61 11.54
C GLY A 213 -7.01 -31.27 10.86
N CYS A 214 -6.56 -31.26 9.60
CA CYS A 214 -6.34 -30.05 8.80
C CYS A 214 -7.53 -29.86 7.86
N LEU A 215 -8.20 -28.70 7.92
CA LEU A 215 -9.16 -28.29 6.89
C LEU A 215 -8.37 -27.84 5.67
N VAL A 216 -8.39 -28.63 4.61
CA VAL A 216 -7.58 -28.41 3.42
C VAL A 216 -8.33 -27.57 2.38
N ALA A 217 -9.62 -27.82 2.21
CA ALA A 217 -10.43 -27.10 1.23
C ALA A 217 -11.93 -27.16 1.59
N THR A 218 -12.70 -26.23 1.03
CA THR A 218 -14.16 -26.29 0.99
C THR A 218 -14.68 -26.18 -0.44
N ASN A 219 -15.95 -26.58 -0.67
CA ASN A 219 -16.60 -26.47 -1.98
C ASN A 219 -18.01 -25.85 -1.86
N LYS A 220 -18.72 -25.75 -2.99
CA LYS A 220 -20.07 -25.16 -3.06
C LYS A 220 -21.15 -25.87 -2.25
N LEU A 221 -20.90 -27.07 -1.74
CA LEU A 221 -21.83 -27.79 -0.87
C LEU A 221 -21.67 -27.41 0.62
N LEU A 222 -20.79 -26.45 0.93
CA LEU A 222 -20.63 -25.94 2.29
C LEU A 222 -21.91 -25.24 2.75
N PRO A 223 -22.46 -25.54 3.96
CA PRO A 223 -23.67 -24.89 4.43
C PRO A 223 -23.45 -23.41 4.76
N ALA A 224 -24.50 -22.60 4.65
CA ALA A 224 -24.45 -21.16 4.98
C ALA A 224 -23.99 -20.89 6.42
N LYS A 225 -24.33 -21.77 7.35
CA LYS A 225 -23.78 -21.79 8.72
C LYS A 225 -22.89 -23.00 8.86
N TYR A 226 -21.58 -22.76 8.89
CA TYR A 226 -20.61 -23.85 9.03
C TYR A 226 -20.11 -23.96 10.47
N VAL A 227 -20.19 -25.17 11.02
CA VAL A 227 -19.63 -25.54 12.31
C VAL A 227 -18.75 -26.75 12.10
N PHE A 228 -17.51 -26.67 12.56
CA PHE A 228 -16.56 -27.75 12.44
C PHE A 228 -17.04 -28.99 13.22
N LYS A 229 -17.30 -30.07 12.49
CA LYS A 229 -17.66 -31.38 13.07
C LYS A 229 -16.68 -32.43 12.56
N SER A 230 -15.71 -32.79 13.39
CA SER A 230 -14.69 -33.77 13.08
C SER A 230 -14.52 -34.71 14.27
N LYS A 231 -14.19 -35.99 14.00
CA LYS A 231 -13.83 -36.97 15.05
C LYS A 231 -12.52 -36.60 15.75
N LYS A 232 -11.58 -35.97 15.02
CA LYS A 232 -10.34 -35.43 15.56
C LYS A 232 -10.47 -33.90 15.68
N PRO A 233 -9.86 -33.27 16.67
CA PRO A 233 -9.81 -31.79 16.73
C PRO A 233 -9.25 -31.21 15.44
N ILE A 234 -9.85 -30.12 14.97
CA ILE A 234 -9.30 -29.36 13.86
C ILE A 234 -8.14 -28.53 14.41
N ARG A 235 -6.95 -28.73 13.89
CA ARG A 235 -5.73 -28.08 14.36
C ARG A 235 -5.20 -27.01 13.40
N LEU A 236 -5.69 -27.01 12.15
CA LEU A 236 -5.22 -26.12 11.11
C LEU A 236 -6.30 -25.88 10.06
N ILE A 237 -6.32 -24.65 9.53
CA ILE A 237 -7.05 -24.25 8.34
C ILE A 237 -6.00 -23.95 7.27
N ALA A 238 -6.14 -24.46 6.04
CA ALA A 238 -5.24 -24.17 4.94
C ALA A 238 -5.51 -22.76 4.37
N GLU A 239 -4.51 -22.18 3.70
CA GLU A 239 -4.67 -20.95 2.95
C GLU A 239 -5.82 -21.08 1.93
N ARG A 240 -6.61 -20.02 1.77
CA ARG A 240 -7.81 -19.97 0.91
C ARG A 240 -8.86 -21.08 1.13
N ALA A 241 -8.82 -21.81 2.25
CA ALA A 241 -9.71 -22.96 2.46
C ALA A 241 -11.20 -22.63 2.34
N PHE A 242 -11.64 -21.41 2.66
CA PHE A 242 -13.00 -20.91 2.47
C PHE A 242 -13.12 -19.85 1.36
N ALA A 243 -12.07 -19.60 0.58
CA ALA A 243 -12.11 -18.53 -0.41
C ALA A 243 -13.28 -18.69 -1.40
N GLU A 244 -13.94 -17.56 -1.73
CA GLU A 244 -15.02 -17.50 -2.72
C GLU A 244 -16.24 -18.37 -2.39
N ARG A 245 -16.54 -18.56 -1.09
CA ARG A 245 -17.72 -19.29 -0.64
C ARG A 245 -18.90 -18.34 -0.46
N GLU A 246 -19.54 -17.96 -1.56
CA GLU A 246 -20.67 -17.02 -1.58
C GLU A 246 -21.83 -17.45 -0.68
N GLN A 247 -22.09 -18.76 -0.53
CA GLN A 247 -23.15 -19.27 0.35
C GLN A 247 -22.84 -19.14 1.83
N LEU A 248 -21.56 -18.91 2.23
CA LEU A 248 -21.16 -18.88 3.63
C LEU A 248 -21.59 -17.57 4.30
N LYS A 249 -22.45 -17.68 5.34
CA LYS A 249 -22.93 -16.53 6.12
C LYS A 249 -22.31 -16.44 7.50
N THR A 250 -22.06 -17.59 8.12
CA THR A 250 -21.46 -17.62 9.47
C THR A 250 -20.53 -18.81 9.62
N VAL A 251 -19.45 -18.60 10.34
CA VAL A 251 -18.51 -19.63 10.73
C VAL A 251 -18.08 -19.46 12.18
N VAL A 252 -17.96 -20.57 12.91
CA VAL A 252 -17.41 -20.61 14.27
C VAL A 252 -16.09 -21.34 14.20
N ILE A 253 -14.99 -20.61 14.39
CA ILE A 253 -13.64 -21.16 14.36
C ILE A 253 -13.35 -21.86 15.69
N PRO A 254 -12.82 -23.11 15.67
CA PRO A 254 -12.54 -23.84 16.90
C PRO A 254 -11.42 -23.22 17.75
N ASN A 255 -11.49 -23.36 19.07
CA ASN A 255 -10.45 -22.89 20.02
C ASN A 255 -9.10 -23.62 19.87
N THR A 256 -9.01 -24.63 19.04
CA THR A 256 -7.75 -25.31 18.70
C THR A 256 -6.95 -24.57 17.61
N ILE A 257 -7.56 -23.58 16.96
CA ILE A 257 -6.91 -22.76 15.92
C ILE A 257 -6.17 -21.60 16.60
N THR A 258 -4.90 -21.44 16.23
CA THR A 258 -4.02 -20.36 16.73
C THR A 258 -3.65 -19.34 15.67
N VAL A 259 -3.90 -19.65 14.38
CA VAL A 259 -3.57 -18.81 13.23
C VAL A 259 -4.73 -18.84 12.24
N ILE A 260 -5.17 -17.67 11.77
CA ILE A 260 -6.01 -17.54 10.58
C ILE A 260 -5.07 -17.35 9.38
N PRO A 261 -5.01 -18.30 8.44
CA PRO A 261 -4.04 -18.27 7.36
C PRO A 261 -4.39 -17.23 6.29
N ALA A 262 -3.45 -16.99 5.38
CA ALA A 262 -3.63 -16.04 4.29
C ALA A 262 -4.87 -16.39 3.44
N ALA A 263 -5.64 -15.35 3.12
CA ALA A 263 -6.83 -15.42 2.28
C ALA A 263 -7.88 -16.47 2.72
N ALA A 264 -7.88 -16.90 4.00
CA ALA A 264 -8.74 -17.98 4.49
C ALA A 264 -10.20 -17.82 4.08
N PHE A 265 -10.74 -16.60 4.13
CA PHE A 265 -12.12 -16.23 3.78
C PHE A 265 -12.17 -15.21 2.63
N TYR A 266 -11.15 -15.21 1.76
CA TYR A 266 -11.05 -14.30 0.63
C TYR A 266 -12.34 -14.29 -0.21
N GLN A 267 -12.93 -13.11 -0.46
CA GLN A 267 -14.17 -12.92 -1.21
C GLN A 267 -15.36 -13.82 -0.75
N CYS A 268 -15.46 -14.08 0.54
CA CYS A 268 -16.70 -14.61 1.11
C CYS A 268 -17.71 -13.47 1.26
N GLU A 269 -18.24 -12.95 0.14
CA GLU A 269 -19.01 -11.71 0.08
C GLU A 269 -20.23 -11.70 1.02
N ASN A 270 -20.87 -12.85 1.24
CA ASN A 270 -22.05 -12.99 2.09
C ASN A 270 -21.74 -13.36 3.56
N LEU A 271 -20.46 -13.44 3.93
CA LEU A 271 -20.07 -13.69 5.32
C LEU A 271 -20.45 -12.49 6.19
N THR A 272 -21.36 -12.68 7.15
CA THR A 272 -21.87 -11.60 8.01
C THR A 272 -21.18 -11.57 9.37
N ASN A 273 -20.82 -12.73 9.91
CA ASN A 273 -20.21 -12.85 11.22
C ASN A 273 -19.17 -13.99 11.24
N VAL A 274 -18.06 -13.72 11.87
CA VAL A 274 -17.04 -14.71 12.21
C VAL A 274 -16.70 -14.61 13.69
N THR A 275 -16.66 -15.76 14.36
CA THR A 275 -16.17 -15.84 15.73
C THR A 275 -14.73 -16.32 15.68
N ILE A 276 -13.81 -15.43 15.99
CA ILE A 276 -12.38 -15.70 16.08
C ILE A 276 -12.07 -16.07 17.53
N PRO A 277 -11.57 -17.28 17.82
CA PRO A 277 -11.33 -17.71 19.19
C PRO A 277 -10.16 -16.95 19.84
N ALA A 278 -10.19 -16.85 21.17
CA ALA A 278 -9.13 -16.19 21.94
C ALA A 278 -7.74 -16.86 21.80
N THR A 279 -7.64 -18.05 21.27
CA THR A 279 -6.38 -18.74 20.99
C THR A 279 -5.63 -18.23 19.76
N VAL A 280 -6.30 -17.42 18.90
CA VAL A 280 -5.69 -16.89 17.68
C VAL A 280 -4.75 -15.74 18.02
N SER A 281 -3.49 -15.86 17.63
CA SER A 281 -2.43 -14.87 17.81
C SER A 281 -2.04 -14.15 16.51
N HIS A 282 -2.34 -14.74 15.34
CA HIS A 282 -1.97 -14.19 14.03
C HIS A 282 -3.14 -14.32 13.06
N VAL A 283 -3.43 -13.22 12.34
CA VAL A 283 -4.35 -13.19 11.20
C VAL A 283 -3.54 -12.72 9.99
N HIS A 284 -3.31 -13.63 9.03
CA HIS A 284 -2.45 -13.37 7.89
C HIS A 284 -3.14 -12.57 6.78
N LYS A 285 -2.33 -12.11 5.83
CA LYS A 285 -2.74 -11.22 4.74
C LYS A 285 -4.01 -11.69 4.04
N PHE A 286 -4.88 -10.74 3.72
CA PHE A 286 -6.11 -10.95 2.96
C PHE A 286 -7.11 -11.93 3.57
N ALA A 287 -6.98 -12.27 4.85
CA ALA A 287 -7.80 -13.32 5.48
C ALA A 287 -9.31 -13.12 5.31
N PHE A 288 -9.79 -11.88 5.33
CA PHE A 288 -11.20 -11.50 5.11
C PHE A 288 -11.37 -10.50 3.95
N TYR A 289 -10.40 -10.44 3.02
CA TYR A 289 -10.48 -9.56 1.85
C TYR A 289 -11.81 -9.74 1.10
N GLY A 290 -12.51 -8.63 0.82
CA GLY A 290 -13.76 -8.66 0.05
C GLY A 290 -14.95 -9.34 0.74
N CYS A 291 -14.91 -9.51 2.06
CA CYS A 291 -16.07 -9.96 2.85
C CYS A 291 -17.05 -8.79 3.03
N LYS A 292 -17.69 -8.35 1.94
CA LYS A 292 -18.47 -7.11 1.87
C LYS A 292 -19.56 -7.00 2.94
N LEU A 293 -20.24 -8.09 3.29
CA LEU A 293 -21.32 -8.11 4.28
C LEU A 293 -20.84 -8.40 5.71
N LEU A 294 -19.52 -8.52 5.94
CA LEU A 294 -18.98 -8.77 7.28
C LEU A 294 -19.24 -7.56 8.19
N LYS A 295 -20.07 -7.77 9.21
CA LYS A 295 -20.47 -6.71 10.15
C LYS A 295 -19.58 -6.66 11.38
N GLN A 296 -19.09 -7.82 11.79
CA GLN A 296 -18.30 -7.95 13.01
C GLN A 296 -17.29 -9.10 12.88
N ALA A 297 -16.05 -8.78 13.22
CA ALA A 297 -14.97 -9.73 13.42
C ALA A 297 -14.29 -9.36 14.74
N THR A 298 -14.73 -9.98 15.84
CA THR A 298 -14.13 -9.71 17.16
C THR A 298 -12.72 -10.28 17.21
N LEU A 299 -11.73 -9.40 17.23
CA LEU A 299 -10.33 -9.76 17.31
C LEU A 299 -9.93 -10.09 18.76
N PRO A 300 -9.06 -11.08 18.99
CA PRO A 300 -8.53 -11.39 20.31
C PRO A 300 -7.70 -10.23 20.88
N THR A 301 -7.81 -9.99 22.20
CA THR A 301 -7.09 -8.90 22.89
C THR A 301 -5.57 -9.08 22.93
N HIS A 302 -5.06 -10.27 22.67
CA HIS A 302 -3.63 -10.60 22.60
C HIS A 302 -3.15 -10.95 21.18
N LEU A 303 -3.91 -10.49 20.16
CA LEU A 303 -3.51 -10.65 18.76
C LEU A 303 -2.18 -9.93 18.53
N LYS A 304 -1.18 -10.66 18.02
CA LYS A 304 0.18 -10.16 17.82
C LYS A 304 0.41 -9.64 16.39
N TYR A 305 -0.32 -10.19 15.43
CA TYR A 305 -0.12 -9.88 14.02
C TYR A 305 -1.44 -9.77 13.27
N LEU A 306 -1.60 -8.68 12.54
CA LEU A 306 -2.72 -8.40 11.66
C LEU A 306 -2.16 -8.00 10.29
N GLY A 307 -2.17 -8.92 9.34
CA GLY A 307 -1.46 -8.80 8.07
C GLY A 307 -2.11 -7.83 7.08
N MET A 308 -1.41 -7.62 5.98
CA MET A 308 -1.82 -6.75 4.89
C MET A 308 -3.23 -7.07 4.38
N GLY A 309 -4.06 -6.05 4.21
CA GLY A 309 -5.38 -6.15 3.60
C GLY A 309 -6.35 -7.12 4.29
N VAL A 310 -6.18 -7.41 5.59
CA VAL A 310 -7.04 -8.40 6.28
C VAL A 310 -8.51 -8.09 6.11
N PHE A 311 -8.92 -6.84 6.21
CA PHE A 311 -10.31 -6.38 6.04
C PHE A 311 -10.52 -5.49 4.81
N TYR A 312 -9.65 -5.61 3.81
CA TYR A 312 -9.75 -4.86 2.57
C TYR A 312 -11.12 -5.08 1.91
N GLU A 313 -11.86 -4.01 1.61
CA GLU A 313 -13.24 -4.05 1.08
C GLU A 313 -14.26 -4.80 1.95
N CYS A 314 -14.07 -4.80 3.27
CA CYS A 314 -15.13 -5.20 4.21
C CYS A 314 -16.10 -4.01 4.42
N GLU A 315 -16.89 -3.72 3.41
CA GLU A 315 -17.70 -2.49 3.30
C GLU A 315 -18.68 -2.27 4.47
N ASN A 316 -19.16 -3.35 5.09
CA ASN A 316 -20.11 -3.32 6.19
C ASN A 316 -19.48 -3.52 7.59
N LEU A 317 -18.13 -3.56 7.65
CA LEU A 317 -17.43 -3.75 8.92
C LEU A 317 -17.64 -2.53 9.83
N ARG A 318 -18.08 -2.81 11.06
CA ARG A 318 -18.36 -1.79 12.06
C ARG A 318 -17.14 -1.52 12.93
N GLU A 319 -17.34 -0.99 14.11
CA GLU A 319 -16.30 -0.66 15.08
C GLU A 319 -15.34 -1.83 15.34
N GLN A 320 -14.05 -1.52 15.46
CA GLN A 320 -13.00 -2.47 15.79
C GLN A 320 -12.20 -1.97 16.99
N VAL A 321 -11.84 -2.90 17.86
CA VAL A 321 -10.86 -2.70 18.93
C VAL A 321 -9.66 -3.57 18.61
N LEU A 322 -8.50 -2.94 18.45
CA LEU A 322 -7.27 -3.65 18.13
C LEU A 322 -6.49 -3.98 19.40
N SER A 323 -5.78 -5.11 19.38
CA SER A 323 -4.91 -5.54 20.48
C SER A 323 -3.74 -4.59 20.68
N ASP A 324 -3.40 -4.26 21.93
CA ASP A 324 -2.24 -3.44 22.26
C ASP A 324 -0.89 -4.08 21.89
N SER A 325 -0.88 -5.35 21.52
CA SER A 325 0.33 -6.04 21.03
C SER A 325 0.63 -5.76 19.55
N ILE A 326 -0.23 -5.02 18.83
CA ILE A 326 -0.02 -4.68 17.43
C ILE A 326 0.78 -3.39 17.34
N GLU A 327 1.98 -3.46 16.78
CA GLU A 327 2.85 -2.30 16.57
C GLU A 327 2.76 -1.73 15.14
N ILE A 328 2.30 -2.52 14.18
CA ILE A 328 2.20 -2.14 12.76
C ILE A 328 0.79 -2.46 12.25
N LEU A 329 0.15 -1.49 11.62
CA LEU A 329 -0.99 -1.72 10.74
C LEU A 329 -0.48 -1.78 9.31
N GLU A 330 -0.53 -2.98 8.77
CA GLU A 330 -0.07 -3.31 7.41
C GLU A 330 -0.93 -2.64 6.33
N GLN A 331 -0.36 -2.48 5.13
CA GLN A 331 -0.98 -1.85 3.97
C GLN A 331 -2.43 -2.32 3.75
N GLY A 332 -3.34 -1.36 3.58
CA GLY A 332 -4.72 -1.58 3.21
C GLY A 332 -5.55 -2.40 4.20
N THR A 333 -5.12 -2.55 5.45
CA THR A 333 -5.82 -3.40 6.44
C THR A 333 -7.32 -3.12 6.54
N PHE A 334 -7.73 -1.86 6.48
CA PHE A 334 -9.15 -1.42 6.53
C PHE A 334 -9.55 -0.62 5.28
N TYR A 335 -8.88 -0.82 4.16
CA TYR A 335 -9.19 -0.12 2.92
C TYR A 335 -10.64 -0.31 2.50
N LYS A 336 -11.35 0.80 2.21
CA LYS A 336 -12.80 0.81 1.86
C LYS A 336 -13.72 0.13 2.87
N CYS A 337 -13.41 0.14 4.15
CA CYS A 337 -14.36 -0.23 5.20
C CYS A 337 -15.33 0.94 5.44
N HIS A 338 -16.30 1.10 4.55
CA HIS A 338 -17.16 2.29 4.47
C HIS A 338 -17.98 2.58 5.72
N THR A 339 -18.33 1.58 6.52
CA THR A 339 -19.21 1.73 7.67
C THR A 339 -18.50 1.88 9.03
N ILE A 340 -17.18 1.78 9.07
CA ILE A 340 -16.41 2.04 10.30
C ILE A 340 -16.57 3.51 10.68
N LYS A 341 -17.16 3.78 11.86
CA LYS A 341 -17.29 5.13 12.41
C LYS A 341 -16.16 5.49 13.36
N GLN A 342 -15.72 4.50 14.13
CA GLN A 342 -14.66 4.64 15.12
C GLN A 342 -13.79 3.40 15.12
N ILE A 343 -12.52 3.58 15.45
CA ILE A 343 -11.56 2.51 15.65
C ILE A 343 -10.64 2.86 16.82
N THR A 344 -10.46 1.89 17.73
CA THR A 344 -9.51 2.04 18.83
C THR A 344 -8.18 1.47 18.39
N LEU A 345 -7.18 2.35 18.25
CA LEU A 345 -5.82 1.98 17.89
C LEU A 345 -5.03 1.52 19.12
N PRO A 346 -4.07 0.60 18.93
CA PRO A 346 -3.16 0.13 19.97
C PRO A 346 -2.32 1.28 20.54
N ALA A 347 -2.12 1.30 21.87
CA ALA A 347 -1.29 2.32 22.51
C ALA A 347 0.19 2.22 22.12
N GLN A 348 0.66 1.04 21.67
CA GLN A 348 2.05 0.77 21.25
C GLN A 348 2.25 0.85 19.74
N LEU A 349 1.23 1.30 18.96
CA LEU A 349 1.31 1.39 17.52
C LEU A 349 2.39 2.38 17.08
N LYS A 350 3.35 1.91 16.29
CA LYS A 350 4.48 2.70 15.76
C LYS A 350 4.29 3.08 14.29
N ARG A 351 3.54 2.26 13.54
CA ARG A 351 3.42 2.41 12.09
C ARG A 351 2.00 2.18 11.60
N ILE A 352 1.50 3.10 10.79
CA ILE A 352 0.31 2.95 9.95
C ILE A 352 0.80 2.97 8.50
N ASP A 353 0.66 1.86 7.79
CA ASP A 353 1.18 1.73 6.44
C ASP A 353 0.26 2.35 5.37
N HIS A 354 0.59 2.16 4.09
CA HIS A 354 -0.11 2.79 2.96
C HIS A 354 -1.59 2.40 2.90
N GLY A 355 -2.46 3.39 2.74
CA GLY A 355 -3.90 3.21 2.50
C GLY A 355 -4.66 2.45 3.59
N VAL A 356 -4.14 2.37 4.82
CA VAL A 356 -4.77 1.55 5.90
C VAL A 356 -6.23 1.89 6.08
N PHE A 357 -6.60 3.18 6.13
CA PHE A 357 -7.98 3.65 6.29
C PHE A 357 -8.53 4.34 5.04
N ALA A 358 -7.85 4.20 3.89
CA ALA A 358 -8.32 4.86 2.67
C ALA A 358 -9.72 4.38 2.30
N GLY A 359 -10.62 5.34 2.04
CA GLY A 359 -12.01 5.06 1.73
C GLY A 359 -12.88 4.66 2.93
N CYS A 360 -12.42 4.79 4.18
CA CYS A 360 -13.29 4.68 5.37
C CYS A 360 -14.21 5.90 5.47
N SER A 361 -15.18 5.98 4.57
CA SER A 361 -16.00 7.17 4.34
C SER A 361 -16.89 7.57 5.51
N SER A 362 -17.16 6.67 6.45
CA SER A 362 -17.93 6.94 7.68
C SER A 362 -17.05 7.17 8.92
N LEU A 363 -15.72 7.18 8.80
CA LEU A 363 -14.82 7.40 9.93
C LEU A 363 -14.92 8.85 10.39
N GLU A 364 -15.51 9.07 11.56
CA GLU A 364 -15.78 10.40 12.12
C GLU A 364 -14.61 10.94 12.95
N GLU A 365 -13.96 10.04 13.68
CA GLU A 365 -12.87 10.35 14.61
C GLU A 365 -11.82 9.25 14.61
N ILE A 366 -10.56 9.63 14.77
CA ILE A 366 -9.46 8.70 15.04
C ILE A 366 -8.45 9.37 15.98
N LYS A 367 -8.06 8.65 17.02
CA LYS A 367 -7.02 9.10 17.96
C LYS A 367 -5.73 8.35 17.67
N LEU A 368 -4.75 9.06 17.13
CA LEU A 368 -3.41 8.51 16.86
C LEU A 368 -2.61 8.45 18.17
N PRO A 369 -1.93 7.33 18.49
CA PRO A 369 -1.13 7.21 19.70
C PRO A 369 0.19 8.00 19.58
N ASN A 370 0.72 8.45 20.71
CA ASN A 370 1.96 9.24 20.74
C ASN A 370 3.21 8.43 20.34
N THR A 371 3.11 7.10 20.32
CA THR A 371 4.17 6.17 19.88
C THR A 371 4.30 6.08 18.37
N LEU A 372 3.37 6.70 17.61
CA LEU A 372 3.35 6.62 16.15
C LEU A 372 4.50 7.43 15.55
N GLU A 373 5.33 6.78 14.75
CA GLU A 373 6.50 7.34 14.09
C GLU A 373 6.34 7.44 12.56
N PHE A 374 5.47 6.61 11.98
CA PHE A 374 5.29 6.55 10.53
C PHE A 374 3.80 6.47 10.13
N ILE A 375 3.45 7.28 9.14
CA ILE A 375 2.17 7.22 8.43
C ILE A 375 2.49 7.07 6.94
N GLY A 376 1.88 6.08 6.28
CA GLY A 376 2.06 5.79 4.86
C GLY A 376 1.18 6.64 3.94
N ASN A 377 1.49 6.63 2.65
CA ASN A 377 0.73 7.34 1.63
C ASN A 377 -0.76 6.94 1.68
N MET A 378 -1.66 7.90 1.44
CA MET A 378 -3.11 7.69 1.39
C MET A 378 -3.71 7.10 2.67
N ALA A 379 -3.01 7.14 3.83
CA ALA A 379 -3.46 6.44 5.04
C ALA A 379 -4.91 6.74 5.44
N PHE A 380 -5.39 7.97 5.22
CA PHE A 380 -6.76 8.44 5.51
C PHE A 380 -7.46 9.02 4.27
N ALA A 381 -6.95 8.77 3.05
CA ALA A 381 -7.56 9.32 1.84
C ALA A 381 -9.03 8.90 1.72
N GLY A 382 -9.92 9.85 1.40
CA GLY A 382 -11.36 9.58 1.26
C GLY A 382 -12.11 9.26 2.56
N CYS A 383 -11.54 9.57 3.75
CA CYS A 383 -12.28 9.58 5.01
C CYS A 383 -13.19 10.82 5.04
N ALA A 384 -14.27 10.77 4.25
CA ALA A 384 -15.06 11.94 3.87
C ALA A 384 -15.70 12.68 5.06
N VAL A 385 -16.01 11.98 6.17
CA VAL A 385 -16.65 12.57 7.35
C VAL A 385 -15.70 12.79 8.53
N LEU A 386 -14.41 12.50 8.36
CA LEU A 386 -13.38 12.76 9.38
C LEU A 386 -13.33 14.27 9.67
N ARG A 387 -13.47 14.64 10.95
CA ARG A 387 -13.63 16.05 11.37
C ARG A 387 -12.31 16.68 11.79
N THR A 388 -11.53 15.99 12.55
CA THR A 388 -10.24 16.45 13.07
C THR A 388 -9.21 15.36 13.01
N ILE A 389 -7.94 15.76 12.84
CA ILE A 389 -6.80 14.85 12.97
C ILE A 389 -5.68 15.56 13.75
N THR A 390 -5.08 14.84 14.69
CA THR A 390 -3.89 15.29 15.41
C THR A 390 -2.75 14.35 15.10
N ILE A 391 -1.70 14.87 14.50
CA ILE A 391 -0.51 14.10 14.12
C ILE A 391 0.47 14.11 15.30
N PRO A 392 0.93 12.93 15.77
CA PRO A 392 1.86 12.82 16.88
C PRO A 392 3.26 13.38 16.58
N GLU A 393 4.00 13.77 17.64
CA GLU A 393 5.34 14.36 17.54
C GLU A 393 6.40 13.43 16.88
N GLY A 394 6.21 12.11 16.93
CA GLY A 394 7.08 11.15 16.26
C GLY A 394 7.05 11.22 14.73
N VAL A 395 6.00 11.81 14.15
CA VAL A 395 5.82 11.89 12.69
C VAL A 395 6.45 13.18 12.16
N THR A 396 7.59 13.08 11.53
CA THR A 396 8.37 14.23 11.03
C THR A 396 8.04 14.65 9.60
N SER A 397 7.27 13.86 8.87
CA SER A 397 6.87 14.17 7.49
C SER A 397 5.47 13.63 7.20
N LEU A 398 4.59 14.44 6.63
CA LEU A 398 3.30 13.96 6.15
C LEU A 398 3.49 13.30 4.78
N PRO A 399 2.91 12.11 4.58
CA PRO A 399 3.03 11.39 3.32
C PRO A 399 2.12 11.98 2.23
N LYS A 400 2.38 11.54 1.00
CA LYS A 400 1.55 11.87 -0.17
C LYS A 400 0.10 11.44 0.06
N GLN A 401 -0.86 12.35 -0.27
CA GLN A 401 -2.31 12.08 -0.25
C GLN A 401 -2.86 11.62 1.11
N MET A 402 -2.18 11.94 2.22
CA MET A 402 -2.52 11.41 3.55
C MET A 402 -4.02 11.56 3.88
N CYS A 403 -4.58 12.76 3.72
CA CYS A 403 -5.98 13.11 3.95
C CYS A 403 -6.69 13.60 2.69
N GLN A 404 -6.22 13.19 1.49
CA GLN A 404 -6.86 13.61 0.24
C GLN A 404 -8.36 13.26 0.24
N GLY A 405 -9.21 14.25 -0.07
CA GLY A 405 -10.66 14.03 -0.13
C GLY A 405 -11.36 13.86 1.24
N CYS A 406 -10.71 14.22 2.34
CA CYS A 406 -11.37 14.33 3.66
C CYS A 406 -12.24 15.59 3.70
N THR A 407 -13.38 15.55 3.01
CA THR A 407 -14.19 16.73 2.69
C THR A 407 -14.74 17.47 3.91
N ARG A 408 -14.91 16.79 5.06
CA ARG A 408 -15.38 17.36 6.31
C ARG A 408 -14.28 17.66 7.34
N LEU A 409 -13.01 17.44 6.98
CA LEU A 409 -11.88 17.79 7.85
C LEU A 409 -11.78 19.31 7.98
N TYR A 410 -12.07 19.83 9.19
CA TYR A 410 -12.02 21.27 9.45
C TYR A 410 -10.77 21.69 10.24
N ARG A 411 -10.09 20.75 10.92
CA ARG A 411 -8.86 21.02 11.67
C ARG A 411 -7.84 19.89 11.55
N ALA A 412 -6.59 20.26 11.26
CA ALA A 412 -5.43 19.37 11.34
C ALA A 412 -4.40 20.00 12.29
N ASN A 413 -4.04 19.27 13.36
CA ASN A 413 -2.97 19.67 14.27
C ASN A 413 -1.69 18.96 13.86
N LEU A 414 -0.66 19.75 13.52
CA LEU A 414 0.63 19.26 13.04
C LEU A 414 1.68 19.33 14.16
N PRO A 415 2.63 18.35 14.24
CA PRO A 415 3.66 18.32 15.27
C PRO A 415 4.72 19.40 15.04
N ASP A 416 5.29 19.92 16.11
CA ASP A 416 6.30 21.00 16.05
C ASP A 416 7.55 20.62 15.26
N GLY A 417 7.91 19.31 15.23
CA GLY A 417 9.04 18.75 14.48
C GLY A 417 8.80 18.48 13.00
N LEU A 418 7.65 18.85 12.44
CA LEU A 418 7.30 18.51 11.06
C LEU A 418 8.22 19.18 10.04
N TYR A 419 8.93 18.37 9.25
CA TYR A 419 9.85 18.82 8.20
C TYR A 419 9.17 19.06 6.84
N ALA A 420 8.20 18.22 6.45
CA ALA A 420 7.54 18.33 5.15
C ALA A 420 6.05 18.01 5.18
N VAL A 421 5.28 18.76 4.40
CA VAL A 421 3.91 18.41 4.02
C VAL A 421 3.97 17.77 2.64
N GLY A 422 3.55 16.51 2.53
CA GLY A 422 3.61 15.74 1.29
C GLY A 422 2.68 16.24 0.19
N ASP A 423 2.91 15.71 -1.02
CA ASP A 423 2.10 16.07 -2.18
C ASP A 423 0.64 15.67 -1.96
N GLU A 424 -0.30 16.56 -2.28
CA GLU A 424 -1.74 16.35 -2.13
C GLU A 424 -2.19 15.95 -0.71
N ALA A 425 -1.35 16.17 0.32
CA ALA A 425 -1.61 15.67 1.68
C ALA A 425 -3.00 16.04 2.22
N PHE A 426 -3.51 17.22 1.91
CA PHE A 426 -4.84 17.74 2.28
C PHE A 426 -5.67 18.16 1.06
N ALA A 427 -5.32 17.70 -0.15
CA ALA A 427 -6.07 18.07 -1.35
C ALA A 427 -7.55 17.68 -1.25
N GLY A 428 -8.45 18.63 -1.53
CA GLY A 428 -9.89 18.41 -1.45
C GLY A 428 -10.46 18.32 -0.01
N CYS A 429 -9.73 18.79 1.00
CA CYS A 429 -10.26 19.01 2.35
C CYS A 429 -11.11 20.29 2.36
N LEU A 430 -12.33 20.19 1.83
CA LEU A 430 -13.17 21.35 1.50
C LEU A 430 -13.46 22.26 2.68
N LEU A 431 -13.61 21.70 3.89
CA LEU A 431 -13.95 22.43 5.11
C LEU A 431 -12.73 22.78 5.98
N LEU A 432 -11.50 22.54 5.52
CA LEU A 432 -10.30 22.86 6.28
C LEU A 432 -10.16 24.38 6.41
N GLU A 433 -10.36 24.89 7.63
CA GLU A 433 -10.39 26.33 7.92
C GLU A 433 -9.02 26.86 8.31
N LYS A 434 -8.29 26.13 9.14
CA LYS A 434 -7.00 26.55 9.69
C LYS A 434 -6.03 25.37 9.81
N VAL A 435 -4.81 25.65 9.40
CA VAL A 435 -3.67 24.75 9.62
C VAL A 435 -2.51 25.59 10.15
N ASN A 436 -1.93 25.16 11.26
CA ASN A 436 -0.75 25.80 11.80
C ASN A 436 0.49 25.08 11.25
N ILE A 437 1.21 25.74 10.33
CA ILE A 437 2.45 25.20 9.76
C ILE A 437 3.58 25.39 10.77
N PRO A 438 4.25 24.31 11.24
CA PRO A 438 5.32 24.42 12.21
C PRO A 438 6.55 25.15 11.70
N LYS A 439 7.33 25.75 12.63
CA LYS A 439 8.55 26.50 12.29
C LYS A 439 9.63 25.63 11.62
N SER A 440 9.67 24.35 11.93
CA SER A 440 10.59 23.35 11.36
C SER A 440 10.33 23.04 9.88
N THR A 441 9.13 23.35 9.37
CA THR A 441 8.71 22.93 8.02
C THR A 441 9.60 23.58 6.95
N PHE A 442 10.18 22.73 6.11
CA PHE A 442 11.06 23.08 5.01
C PHE A 442 10.35 23.07 3.65
N ARG A 443 9.41 22.13 3.43
CA ARG A 443 8.75 21.90 2.15
C ARG A 443 7.23 21.80 2.31
N ILE A 444 6.49 22.46 1.41
CA ILE A 444 5.07 22.21 1.14
C ILE A 444 4.98 21.63 -0.28
N GLY A 445 4.50 20.39 -0.39
CA GLY A 445 4.50 19.61 -1.62
C GLY A 445 3.49 20.06 -2.67
N VAL A 446 3.55 19.40 -3.84
CA VAL A 446 2.68 19.66 -4.99
C VAL A 446 1.22 19.51 -4.56
N ARG A 447 0.38 20.52 -4.81
CA ARG A 447 -1.06 20.53 -4.51
C ARG A 447 -1.40 20.15 -3.08
N ALA A 448 -0.50 20.37 -2.12
CA ALA A 448 -0.67 19.92 -0.73
C ALA A 448 -1.98 20.36 -0.09
N PHE A 449 -2.47 21.57 -0.38
CA PHE A 449 -3.74 22.15 0.07
C PHE A 449 -4.67 22.50 -1.11
N HIS A 450 -4.48 21.85 -2.27
CA HIS A 450 -5.34 22.09 -3.43
C HIS A 450 -6.81 21.94 -3.08
N ASN A 451 -7.64 22.92 -3.49
CA ASN A 451 -9.09 22.90 -3.26
C ASN A 451 -9.52 22.81 -1.78
N CYS A 452 -8.72 23.39 -0.85
CA CYS A 452 -9.15 23.64 0.53
C CYS A 452 -10.00 24.93 0.55
N GLN A 453 -11.27 24.82 0.16
CA GLN A 453 -12.11 25.97 -0.17
C GLN A 453 -12.35 26.91 1.01
N GLN A 454 -12.41 26.38 2.25
CA GLN A 454 -12.66 27.13 3.48
C GLN A 454 -11.38 27.59 4.19
N LEU A 455 -10.20 27.37 3.62
CA LEU A 455 -8.94 27.83 4.20
C LEU A 455 -8.85 29.36 4.13
N GLU A 456 -9.16 30.02 5.26
CA GLU A 456 -9.22 31.48 5.33
C GLU A 456 -7.85 32.12 5.52
N SER A 457 -6.99 31.47 6.27
CA SER A 457 -5.64 31.95 6.57
C SER A 457 -4.66 30.80 6.82
N ILE A 458 -3.40 31.01 6.48
CA ILE A 458 -2.30 30.12 6.78
C ILE A 458 -1.06 30.94 7.13
N ALA A 459 -0.46 30.65 8.30
CA ALA A 459 0.75 31.33 8.72
C ALA A 459 1.97 30.60 8.13
N LEU A 460 2.64 31.22 7.18
CA LEU A 460 3.88 30.72 6.57
C LEU A 460 5.14 31.42 7.15
N THR A 461 4.95 32.34 8.07
CA THR A 461 6.01 33.08 8.78
C THR A 461 5.77 33.07 10.29
N PRO A 462 6.77 32.99 11.13
CA PRO A 462 8.17 32.64 10.80
C PRO A 462 8.34 31.11 10.66
N THR A 463 8.67 30.64 9.47
CA THR A 463 8.95 29.21 9.19
C THR A 463 10.26 29.04 8.45
N ASN A 464 10.75 27.79 8.38
CA ASN A 464 11.95 27.43 7.62
C ASN A 464 11.66 27.05 6.16
N ILE A 465 10.51 27.41 5.62
CA ILE A 465 10.09 27.00 4.28
C ILE A 465 11.01 27.58 3.21
N HIS A 466 11.58 26.68 2.39
CA HIS A 466 12.38 26.99 1.21
C HIS A 466 11.65 26.66 -0.09
N MET A 467 10.67 25.76 -0.03
CA MET A 467 9.95 25.24 -1.20
C MET A 467 8.45 25.23 -0.94
N ILE A 468 7.71 25.89 -1.81
CA ILE A 468 6.25 25.77 -1.96
C ILE A 468 6.05 25.34 -3.40
N GLU A 469 5.59 24.11 -3.60
CA GLU A 469 5.58 23.49 -4.92
C GLU A 469 4.31 23.79 -5.71
N GLU A 470 4.27 23.32 -6.96
CA GLU A 470 3.20 23.60 -7.93
C GLU A 470 1.80 23.40 -7.33
N GLY A 471 0.93 24.39 -7.50
CA GLY A 471 -0.47 24.34 -7.11
C GLY A 471 -0.73 24.14 -5.61
N ALA A 472 0.26 24.35 -4.74
CA ALA A 472 0.17 23.99 -3.31
C ALA A 472 -1.08 24.53 -2.61
N PHE A 473 -1.56 25.72 -2.97
CA PHE A 473 -2.77 26.38 -2.46
C PHE A 473 -3.79 26.71 -3.57
N GLN A 474 -3.67 26.05 -4.72
CA GLN A 474 -4.60 26.26 -5.83
C GLN A 474 -6.04 26.01 -5.38
N GLU A 475 -6.98 26.90 -5.77
CA GLU A 475 -8.41 26.85 -5.40
C GLU A 475 -8.73 26.99 -3.91
N CYS A 476 -7.83 27.54 -3.10
CA CYS A 476 -8.15 27.96 -1.73
C CYS A 476 -9.00 29.25 -1.80
N LYS A 477 -10.31 29.09 -2.06
CA LYS A 477 -11.20 30.18 -2.46
C LYS A 477 -11.41 31.23 -1.37
N MET A 478 -11.33 30.85 -0.10
CA MET A 478 -11.53 31.76 1.04
C MET A 478 -10.24 32.41 1.55
N LEU A 479 -9.06 32.03 1.00
CA LEU A 479 -7.78 32.59 1.43
C LEU A 479 -7.69 34.07 1.11
N MET A 480 -7.52 34.90 2.18
CA MET A 480 -7.60 36.38 2.03
C MET A 480 -6.25 37.07 1.95
N ASP A 481 -5.33 36.66 2.80
CA ASP A 481 -4.04 37.32 2.95
C ASP A 481 -2.92 36.29 3.07
N ILE A 482 -1.77 36.57 2.45
CA ILE A 482 -0.58 35.71 2.50
C ILE A 482 0.68 36.54 2.74
N GLU A 483 1.50 36.10 3.69
CA GLU A 483 2.87 36.53 3.84
C GLU A 483 3.80 35.38 3.48
N LEU A 484 4.68 35.60 2.47
CA LEU A 484 5.60 34.55 1.99
C LEU A 484 6.76 34.32 2.95
N PRO A 485 7.22 33.04 3.11
CA PRO A 485 8.33 32.72 3.99
C PRO A 485 9.62 33.44 3.60
N GLU A 486 10.41 33.88 4.57
CA GLU A 486 11.61 34.68 4.34
C GLU A 486 12.70 34.00 3.50
N ARG A 487 12.69 32.65 3.43
CA ARG A 487 13.69 31.84 2.72
C ARG A 487 13.30 31.44 1.31
N LEU A 488 12.06 31.68 0.93
CA LEU A 488 11.54 31.33 -0.40
C LEU A 488 12.17 32.22 -1.47
N LYS A 489 12.82 31.62 -2.47
CA LYS A 489 13.47 32.31 -3.58
C LYS A 489 12.67 32.30 -4.89
N VAL A 490 11.90 31.22 -5.08
CA VAL A 490 11.05 30.99 -6.25
C VAL A 490 9.66 30.61 -5.77
N LEU A 491 8.64 31.23 -6.30
CA LEU A 491 7.25 30.82 -6.14
C LEU A 491 6.89 29.97 -7.35
N SER A 492 6.59 28.71 -7.12
CA SER A 492 6.32 27.74 -8.18
C SER A 492 5.04 28.04 -8.98
N ASP A 493 4.80 27.26 -10.03
CA ASP A 493 3.64 27.45 -10.91
C ASP A 493 2.32 27.22 -10.18
N ALA A 494 1.30 28.02 -10.51
CA ALA A 494 -0.08 27.91 -10.04
C ALA A 494 -0.28 27.88 -8.51
N VAL A 495 0.72 28.25 -7.68
CA VAL A 495 0.68 28.09 -6.21
C VAL A 495 -0.60 28.63 -5.59
N PHE A 496 -1.06 29.83 -5.97
CA PHE A 496 -2.29 30.49 -5.50
C PHE A 496 -3.32 30.68 -6.62
N ALA A 497 -3.22 29.91 -7.71
CA ALA A 497 -4.19 30.01 -8.79
C ALA A 497 -5.61 29.81 -8.28
N GLN A 498 -6.56 30.65 -8.73
CA GLN A 498 -7.97 30.61 -8.34
C GLN A 498 -8.25 30.86 -6.83
N CYS A 499 -7.34 31.48 -6.11
CA CYS A 499 -7.59 32.03 -4.78
C CYS A 499 -8.41 33.32 -4.92
N ILE A 500 -9.70 33.17 -5.23
CA ILE A 500 -10.57 34.29 -5.64
C ILE A 500 -10.76 35.36 -4.57
N SER A 501 -10.62 35.02 -3.29
CA SER A 501 -10.75 35.96 -2.17
C SER A 501 -9.44 36.63 -1.78
N LEU A 502 -8.30 36.25 -2.39
CA LEU A 502 -6.98 36.78 -2.05
C LEU A 502 -6.90 38.29 -2.36
N LYS A 503 -6.71 39.10 -1.30
CA LYS A 503 -6.68 40.56 -1.34
C LYS A 503 -5.27 41.10 -1.30
N THR A 504 -4.46 40.55 -0.39
CA THR A 504 -3.10 41.04 -0.15
C THR A 504 -2.08 39.90 -0.18
N ILE A 505 -0.92 40.21 -0.71
CA ILE A 505 0.26 39.37 -0.64
C ILE A 505 1.47 40.21 -0.21
N LYS A 506 2.21 39.71 0.77
CA LYS A 506 3.47 40.26 1.20
C LYS A 506 4.61 39.39 0.70
N PHE A 507 5.37 39.91 -0.27
CA PHE A 507 6.56 39.25 -0.79
C PHE A 507 7.74 39.40 0.19
N ASN A 508 8.51 38.33 0.38
CA ASN A 508 9.75 38.38 1.15
C ASN A 508 10.87 39.04 0.32
N GLN A 509 11.95 39.49 0.96
CA GLN A 509 13.04 40.23 0.30
C GLN A 509 13.97 39.35 -0.58
N LYS A 510 13.83 38.00 -0.55
CA LYS A 510 14.68 37.07 -1.30
C LYS A 510 14.01 36.46 -2.51
N LEU A 511 12.72 36.70 -2.71
CA LEU A 511 11.97 36.17 -3.84
C LEU A 511 12.45 36.82 -5.13
N ARG A 512 12.83 36.01 -6.11
CA ARG A 512 13.37 36.44 -7.41
C ARG A 512 12.47 36.11 -8.59
N GLU A 513 11.67 35.06 -8.44
CA GLU A 513 10.87 34.52 -9.53
C GLU A 513 9.46 34.19 -9.07
N ILE A 514 8.47 34.52 -9.88
CA ILE A 514 7.07 34.13 -9.75
C ILE A 514 6.74 33.24 -10.93
N GLY A 515 6.30 32.00 -10.66
CA GLY A 515 6.02 30.97 -11.66
C GLY A 515 4.80 31.25 -12.53
N THR A 516 4.60 30.38 -13.50
CA THR A 516 3.49 30.44 -14.46
C THR A 516 2.15 30.32 -13.71
N GLY A 517 1.20 31.20 -13.99
CA GLY A 517 -0.13 31.18 -13.40
C GLY A 517 -0.18 31.26 -11.87
N ALA A 518 0.92 31.65 -11.19
CA ALA A 518 1.03 31.60 -9.74
C ALA A 518 -0.13 32.25 -8.98
N PHE A 519 -0.73 33.31 -9.54
CA PHE A 519 -1.90 34.06 -9.05
C PHE A 519 -3.01 34.13 -10.10
N TYR A 520 -3.05 33.19 -11.04
CA TYR A 520 -4.10 33.16 -12.06
C TYR A 520 -5.49 33.26 -11.41
N ASN A 521 -6.33 34.21 -11.90
CA ASN A 521 -7.71 34.40 -11.47
C ASN A 521 -7.89 34.73 -9.95
N CYS A 522 -6.92 35.46 -9.34
CA CYS A 522 -7.06 36.04 -8.00
C CYS A 522 -7.85 37.37 -8.11
N ARG A 523 -9.18 37.25 -8.27
CA ARG A 523 -10.06 38.36 -8.65
C ARG A 523 -10.11 39.51 -7.65
N ASN A 524 -9.89 39.24 -6.34
CA ASN A 524 -10.02 40.25 -5.29
C ASN A 524 -8.74 40.99 -4.97
N MET A 525 -7.62 40.67 -5.64
CA MET A 525 -6.36 41.36 -5.51
C MET A 525 -6.50 42.79 -6.07
N ARG A 526 -6.06 43.81 -5.30
CA ARG A 526 -6.23 45.21 -5.68
C ARG A 526 -4.92 45.92 -6.05
N GLU A 527 -3.88 45.62 -5.29
CA GLU A 527 -2.57 46.29 -5.45
C GLU A 527 -1.46 45.24 -5.30
N LEU A 528 -0.38 45.43 -6.06
CA LEU A 528 0.83 44.62 -5.97
C LEU A 528 2.04 45.54 -5.77
N THR A 529 2.79 45.25 -4.72
CA THR A 529 4.09 45.87 -4.48
C THR A 529 5.13 44.78 -4.42
N PHE A 530 5.97 44.68 -5.43
CA PHE A 530 7.05 43.73 -5.48
C PHE A 530 8.23 44.16 -4.60
N ASN A 531 9.02 43.18 -4.11
CA ASN A 531 10.30 43.47 -3.48
C ASN A 531 11.35 43.88 -4.53
N ASP A 532 12.48 44.44 -4.07
CA ASP A 532 13.56 44.88 -4.96
C ASP A 532 14.43 43.72 -5.53
N SER A 533 14.10 42.44 -5.25
CA SER A 533 14.83 41.28 -5.75
C SER A 533 14.14 40.57 -6.92
N ILE A 534 12.87 40.87 -7.22
CA ILE A 534 12.10 40.23 -8.29
C ILE A 534 12.76 40.51 -9.65
N GLN A 535 13.02 39.45 -10.40
CA GLN A 535 13.62 39.50 -11.74
C GLN A 535 12.70 38.91 -12.81
N VAL A 536 11.88 37.91 -12.49
CA VAL A 536 11.05 37.21 -13.46
C VAL A 536 9.61 37.08 -12.94
N ILE A 537 8.67 37.42 -13.79
CA ILE A 537 7.25 37.12 -13.65
C ILE A 537 6.88 36.18 -14.79
N GLY A 538 6.39 34.99 -14.43
CA GLY A 538 6.04 33.91 -15.34
C GLY A 538 4.85 34.23 -16.26
N ASP A 539 4.61 33.32 -17.19
CA ASP A 539 3.49 33.42 -18.11
C ASP A 539 2.16 33.32 -17.32
N GLU A 540 1.16 34.12 -17.67
CA GLU A 540 -0.16 34.16 -17.02
C GLU A 540 -0.15 34.37 -15.49
N ALA A 541 0.97 34.77 -14.90
CA ALA A 541 1.16 34.79 -13.43
C ALA A 541 0.07 35.54 -12.67
N PHE A 542 -0.49 36.62 -13.24
CA PHE A 542 -1.58 37.44 -12.69
C PHE A 542 -2.75 37.60 -13.68
N ALA A 543 -2.87 36.71 -14.68
CA ALA A 543 -3.97 36.79 -15.63
C ALA A 543 -5.32 36.64 -14.90
N GLU A 544 -6.38 37.30 -15.40
CA GLU A 544 -7.74 37.32 -14.82
C GLU A 544 -7.84 37.98 -13.41
N CYS A 545 -6.82 38.69 -12.93
CA CYS A 545 -6.89 39.47 -11.69
C CYS A 545 -7.70 40.76 -11.93
N LYS A 546 -9.01 40.64 -12.13
CA LYS A 546 -9.88 41.70 -12.67
C LYS A 546 -9.94 42.99 -11.84
N ASN A 547 -9.79 42.88 -10.51
CA ASN A 547 -9.83 44.02 -9.60
C ASN A 547 -8.46 44.66 -9.33
N LEU A 548 -7.38 44.15 -9.94
CA LEU A 548 -6.03 44.68 -9.77
C LEU A 548 -5.95 46.07 -10.41
N ARG A 549 -5.65 47.09 -9.60
CA ARG A 549 -5.68 48.50 -10.00
C ARG A 549 -4.29 49.12 -10.18
N LYS A 550 -3.33 48.64 -9.36
CA LYS A 550 -2.00 49.24 -9.29
C LYS A 550 -0.93 48.15 -9.18
N VAL A 551 0.11 48.27 -9.96
CA VAL A 551 1.31 47.45 -9.90
C VAL A 551 2.53 48.34 -9.97
N SER A 552 3.48 48.17 -9.05
CA SER A 552 4.77 48.87 -9.05
C SER A 552 5.89 47.86 -9.28
N PHE A 553 6.62 48.01 -10.39
CA PHE A 553 7.74 47.13 -10.73
C PHE A 553 9.06 47.67 -10.17
N PRO A 554 9.91 46.78 -9.56
CA PRO A 554 11.25 47.18 -9.14
C PRO A 554 12.18 47.35 -10.37
N ILE A 555 13.27 48.06 -10.20
CA ILE A 555 14.27 48.24 -11.26
C ILE A 555 14.96 46.93 -11.65
N THR A 556 14.92 45.94 -10.80
CA THR A 556 15.54 44.61 -10.99
C THR A 556 14.77 43.68 -11.92
N ILE A 557 13.52 44.04 -12.32
CA ILE A 557 12.69 43.22 -13.19
C ILE A 557 13.33 43.11 -14.59
N LYS A 558 13.48 41.86 -15.07
CA LYS A 558 14.09 41.56 -16.37
C LYS A 558 13.09 41.02 -17.38
N ARG A 559 12.11 40.24 -16.89
CA ARG A 559 11.14 39.58 -17.76
C ARG A 559 9.73 39.59 -17.14
N ILE A 560 8.75 39.92 -17.97
CA ILE A 560 7.32 39.71 -17.76
C ILE A 560 6.84 38.72 -18.81
N GLY A 561 6.26 37.61 -18.40
CA GLY A 561 5.85 36.48 -19.26
C GLY A 561 4.69 36.79 -20.20
N VAL A 562 4.40 35.82 -21.06
CA VAL A 562 3.26 35.85 -21.99
C VAL A 562 1.97 35.97 -21.20
N SER A 563 1.05 36.87 -21.56
CA SER A 563 -0.25 37.06 -20.91
C SER A 563 -0.19 37.28 -19.38
N ALA A 564 0.94 37.68 -18.82
CA ALA A 564 1.17 37.74 -17.37
C ALA A 564 0.13 38.57 -16.59
N PHE A 565 -0.43 39.64 -17.17
CA PHE A 565 -1.50 40.47 -16.61
C PHE A 565 -2.71 40.57 -17.57
N GLN A 566 -2.91 39.53 -18.40
CA GLN A 566 -4.02 39.52 -19.34
C GLN A 566 -5.35 39.60 -18.60
N ASN A 567 -6.29 40.42 -19.12
CA ASN A 567 -7.63 40.60 -18.55
C ASN A 567 -7.65 41.15 -17.10
N CYS A 568 -6.59 41.88 -16.68
CA CYS A 568 -6.63 42.71 -15.48
C CYS A 568 -7.38 44.03 -15.81
N GLU A 569 -8.72 43.91 -15.90
CA GLU A 569 -9.61 44.97 -16.46
C GLU A 569 -9.50 46.32 -15.73
N SER A 570 -9.16 46.31 -14.43
CA SER A 570 -9.02 47.52 -13.61
C SER A 570 -7.61 48.10 -13.61
N LEU A 571 -6.61 47.39 -14.16
CA LEU A 571 -5.21 47.79 -14.10
C LEU A 571 -4.92 48.92 -15.12
N LYS A 572 -4.49 50.07 -14.62
CA LYS A 572 -3.90 51.12 -15.48
C LYS A 572 -2.53 50.66 -15.96
N GLN A 573 -2.23 50.92 -17.21
CA GLN A 573 -0.95 50.52 -17.80
C GLN A 573 0.21 51.06 -16.96
N PRO A 574 1.07 50.19 -16.40
CA PRO A 574 2.16 50.62 -15.53
C PRO A 574 3.33 51.18 -16.33
N LEU A 575 4.15 51.96 -15.66
CA LEU A 575 5.44 52.39 -16.20
C LEU A 575 6.45 51.27 -16.03
N PHE A 576 7.32 51.07 -17.00
CA PHE A 576 8.34 50.01 -17.01
C PHE A 576 9.75 50.61 -16.91
N PRO A 577 10.68 49.90 -16.25
CA PRO A 577 12.10 50.14 -16.35
C PRO A 577 12.56 49.97 -17.82
N PRO A 578 13.61 50.68 -18.26
CA PRO A 578 14.22 50.45 -19.58
C PRO A 578 14.75 49.00 -19.69
N GLU A 579 14.77 48.43 -20.92
CA GLU A 579 15.37 47.12 -21.25
C GLU A 579 14.67 45.86 -20.69
N ILE A 580 13.39 45.94 -20.31
CA ILE A 580 12.61 44.81 -19.86
C ILE A 580 12.08 43.98 -21.04
N GLN A 581 12.13 42.64 -20.92
CA GLN A 581 11.47 41.73 -21.86
C GLN A 581 9.99 41.57 -21.49
N ILE A 582 9.08 41.96 -22.38
CA ILE A 582 7.63 41.83 -22.17
C ILE A 582 7.07 40.80 -23.16
N GLY A 583 6.46 39.76 -22.62
CA GLY A 583 5.84 38.67 -23.39
C GLY A 583 4.62 39.16 -24.20
N LYS A 584 4.27 38.39 -25.22
CA LYS A 584 3.08 38.65 -26.05
C LYS A 584 1.82 38.71 -25.19
N ASN A 585 0.95 39.71 -25.43
CA ASN A 585 -0.32 39.88 -24.70
C ASN A 585 -0.18 40.11 -23.18
N ALA A 586 1.00 40.41 -22.66
CA ALA A 586 1.22 40.54 -21.21
C ALA A 586 0.22 41.50 -20.52
N PHE A 587 -0.22 42.54 -21.17
CA PHE A 587 -1.20 43.54 -20.68
C PHE A 587 -2.46 43.65 -21.57
N LYS A 588 -2.79 42.59 -22.32
CA LYS A 588 -4.01 42.57 -23.14
C LYS A 588 -5.25 42.58 -22.24
N GLY A 589 -6.21 43.47 -22.51
CA GLY A 589 -7.45 43.61 -21.72
C GLY A 589 -7.29 44.41 -20.43
N THR A 590 -6.17 45.12 -20.24
CA THR A 590 -6.01 46.10 -19.15
C THR A 590 -6.64 47.45 -19.55
N ARG A 591 -6.88 48.32 -18.55
CA ARG A 591 -7.46 49.66 -18.77
C ARG A 591 -6.45 50.57 -19.47
N LYS A 592 -6.86 51.16 -20.60
CA LYS A 592 -6.07 52.17 -21.31
C LYS A 592 -5.97 53.46 -20.50
#